data_e16167cf0a450f9cfdfd2c8ca139a9a3
#
_entry.id   e16167cf0a450f9cfdfd2c8ca139a9a3
#
_cell.length_a   1.000
_cell.length_b   1.000
_cell.length_c   1.000
_cell.angle_alpha   90.00
_cell.angle_beta   90.00
_cell.angle_gamma   90.00
#
_symmetry.space_group_name_H-M   'P 1'
#
loop_
_entity.id
_entity.type
_entity.pdbx_description
1 polymer ?
#
loop_
_entity_poly.entity_id
_entity_poly.type
_entity_poly.pdbx_seq_one_letter_code
_entity_poly.pdbx_strand_id
1 'polypeptide(L)'
;MAHEVTPEQIAALDEQVARARKAAAIIATYDQKTVDRLCQAVTAAIANATTWAELCDEAVDETRLGDKVTKRNKRTKLKLILRECMRQKSVGMIEYDPVKGISKYAKPVGVIASLVPTTNPCLTPAGQVIYAIKARDVIICSPHPRAKVVTNKCINIIREALVKEGAPADIIQGIEEPSISLTQELMKRCDLVIATGGRPMVKSAYSSGVPAYGSGAGNATVIYDDTCNTPEFLHEAAENTMISKTADFGSGCSCDGNLVIADTIYDGAVKALQEVGGYLITSKDDEEKIKNVLWDETGHRLPDTVAICPQKIGELAGVAIPDDAKFIMVTGGGMDDIGADHFFSKEKLTTLVSLFKYDASDFQNAIDMALKIFYTAGGLGHSCGIYSWSDEHIDALAKVAPVSRMMVRQPNNKGNSGSPFNGMPPTSSMSCGTWGGNIITENITLKHYMNITWVARPIMKDLPSSEDLLGEFYTPDFDVEKK
;
A
#
# COMPACT_ATOMS: atom_id res chain seq x y z
N MET A 1 -3.27 28.23 -7.57
CA MET A 1 -4.69 28.23 -8.02
C MET A 1 -4.88 26.97 -8.86
N ALA A 2 -5.91 26.16 -8.60
CA ALA A 2 -6.23 25.03 -9.48
C ALA A 2 -6.65 25.61 -10.84
N HIS A 3 -5.98 25.19 -11.92
CA HIS A 3 -6.40 25.60 -13.26
C HIS A 3 -7.80 25.02 -13.52
N GLU A 4 -8.73 25.85 -13.93
CA GLU A 4 -10.04 25.39 -14.41
C GLU A 4 -9.83 24.46 -15.62
N VAL A 5 -10.64 23.40 -15.67
CA VAL A 5 -10.61 22.47 -16.81
C VAL A 5 -11.30 23.14 -18.01
N THR A 6 -10.65 23.15 -19.15
CA THR A 6 -11.25 23.78 -20.35
C THR A 6 -12.36 22.91 -20.95
N PRO A 7 -13.30 23.50 -21.71
CA PRO A 7 -14.33 22.73 -22.43
C PRO A 7 -13.75 21.65 -23.34
N GLU A 8 -12.60 21.91 -23.99
CA GLU A 8 -11.91 20.95 -24.88
C GLU A 8 -11.36 19.77 -24.09
N GLN A 9 -10.81 20.02 -22.89
CA GLN A 9 -10.34 18.94 -21.99
C GLN A 9 -11.51 18.08 -21.49
N ILE A 10 -12.65 18.68 -21.20
CA ILE A 10 -13.86 17.95 -20.82
C ILE A 10 -14.36 17.09 -21.98
N ALA A 11 -14.44 17.65 -23.20
CA ALA A 11 -14.87 16.91 -24.38
C ALA A 11 -13.94 15.70 -24.69
N ALA A 12 -12.63 15.89 -24.59
CA ALA A 12 -11.65 14.81 -24.76
C ALA A 12 -11.80 13.71 -23.67
N LEU A 13 -12.05 14.12 -22.42
CA LEU A 13 -12.30 13.18 -21.33
C LEU A 13 -13.61 12.41 -21.54
N ASP A 14 -14.68 13.07 -21.97
CA ASP A 14 -15.98 12.45 -22.26
C ASP A 14 -15.84 11.42 -23.38
N GLU A 15 -15.07 11.74 -24.43
CA GLU A 15 -14.76 10.78 -25.53
C GLU A 15 -13.94 9.59 -25.01
N GLN A 16 -12.93 9.84 -24.16
CA GLN A 16 -12.13 8.80 -23.53
C GLN A 16 -12.99 7.85 -22.69
N VAL A 17 -13.89 8.38 -21.87
CA VAL A 17 -14.84 7.59 -21.08
C VAL A 17 -15.80 6.83 -21.98
N ALA A 18 -16.28 7.42 -23.08
CA ALA A 18 -17.16 6.73 -24.04
C ALA A 18 -16.45 5.51 -24.70
N ARG A 19 -15.15 5.63 -25.04
CA ARG A 19 -14.37 4.48 -25.53
C ARG A 19 -14.21 3.41 -24.44
N ALA A 20 -13.96 3.81 -23.20
CA ALA A 20 -13.88 2.91 -22.04
C ALA A 20 -15.21 2.15 -21.85
N ARG A 21 -16.35 2.83 -21.92
CA ARG A 21 -17.69 2.19 -21.81
C ARG A 21 -17.94 1.16 -22.93
N LYS A 22 -17.48 1.44 -24.16
CA LYS A 22 -17.54 0.46 -25.27
C LYS A 22 -16.67 -0.76 -24.98
N ALA A 23 -15.45 -0.57 -24.53
CA ALA A 23 -14.54 -1.65 -24.13
C ALA A 23 -15.12 -2.48 -22.96
N ALA A 24 -15.73 -1.81 -21.98
CA ALA A 24 -16.40 -2.47 -20.84
C ALA A 24 -17.55 -3.38 -21.29
N ALA A 25 -18.36 -2.95 -22.24
CA ALA A 25 -19.43 -3.79 -22.80
C ALA A 25 -18.87 -5.06 -23.48
N ILE A 26 -17.71 -4.97 -24.14
CA ILE A 26 -17.07 -6.11 -24.79
C ILE A 26 -16.47 -7.07 -23.75
N ILE A 27 -15.62 -6.58 -22.83
CA ILE A 27 -14.94 -7.42 -21.85
C ILE A 27 -15.93 -8.09 -20.88
N ALA A 28 -17.08 -7.46 -20.61
CA ALA A 28 -18.15 -8.05 -19.79
C ALA A 28 -18.68 -9.38 -20.33
N THR A 29 -18.54 -9.64 -21.65
CA THR A 29 -18.96 -10.87 -22.30
C THR A 29 -17.93 -11.99 -22.24
N TYR A 30 -16.70 -11.72 -21.80
CA TYR A 30 -15.60 -12.69 -21.80
C TYR A 30 -15.82 -13.79 -20.75
N ASP A 31 -15.45 -15.01 -21.13
CA ASP A 31 -15.43 -16.14 -20.23
C ASP A 31 -14.17 -16.16 -19.34
N GLN A 32 -14.14 -17.09 -18.38
CA GLN A 32 -13.03 -17.22 -17.45
C GLN A 32 -11.70 -17.49 -18.16
N LYS A 33 -11.71 -18.33 -19.18
CA LYS A 33 -10.48 -18.69 -19.94
C LYS A 33 -9.90 -17.49 -20.68
N THR A 34 -10.78 -16.67 -21.26
CA THR A 34 -10.36 -15.46 -21.98
C THR A 34 -9.74 -14.44 -21.04
N VAL A 35 -10.38 -14.13 -19.90
CA VAL A 35 -9.80 -13.17 -18.94
C VAL A 35 -8.49 -13.67 -18.34
N ASP A 36 -8.37 -14.97 -18.05
CA ASP A 36 -7.15 -15.59 -17.55
C ASP A 36 -6.01 -15.45 -18.56
N ARG A 37 -6.28 -15.73 -19.83
CA ARG A 37 -5.32 -15.56 -20.93
C ARG A 37 -4.87 -14.10 -21.07
N LEU A 38 -5.77 -13.14 -21.01
CA LEU A 38 -5.43 -11.71 -21.09
C LEU A 38 -4.59 -11.26 -19.88
N CYS A 39 -4.90 -11.72 -18.66
CA CYS A 39 -4.06 -11.47 -17.48
C CYS A 39 -2.64 -11.99 -17.68
N GLN A 40 -2.48 -13.18 -18.22
CA GLN A 40 -1.19 -13.77 -18.54
C GLN A 40 -0.44 -12.96 -19.62
N ALA A 41 -1.11 -12.57 -20.69
CA ALA A 41 -0.52 -11.81 -21.80
C ALA A 41 0.00 -10.44 -21.36
N VAL A 42 -0.80 -9.65 -20.64
CA VAL A 42 -0.39 -8.35 -20.16
C VAL A 42 0.74 -8.46 -19.12
N THR A 43 0.67 -9.46 -18.23
CA THR A 43 1.74 -9.69 -17.26
C THR A 43 3.04 -10.10 -17.96
N ALA A 44 2.98 -10.96 -18.97
CA ALA A 44 4.15 -11.38 -19.75
C ALA A 44 4.81 -10.19 -20.47
N ALA A 45 4.03 -9.27 -21.02
CA ALA A 45 4.54 -8.08 -21.69
C ALA A 45 5.24 -7.12 -20.73
N ILE A 46 4.60 -6.78 -19.61
CA ILE A 46 5.13 -5.80 -18.65
C ILE A 46 6.18 -6.39 -17.71
N ALA A 47 5.97 -7.60 -17.21
CA ALA A 47 6.90 -8.23 -16.29
C ALA A 47 8.04 -8.98 -16.99
N ASN A 48 8.24 -8.82 -18.30
CA ASN A 48 9.47 -9.19 -18.98
C ASN A 48 10.66 -8.46 -18.34
N ALA A 49 11.80 -9.13 -18.19
CA ALA A 49 12.94 -8.59 -17.46
C ALA A 49 13.48 -7.30 -18.09
N THR A 50 13.60 -7.29 -19.42
CA THR A 50 14.11 -6.14 -20.18
C THR A 50 13.12 -4.97 -20.13
N THR A 51 11.86 -5.22 -20.52
CA THR A 51 10.81 -4.20 -20.52
C THR A 51 10.63 -3.57 -19.13
N TRP A 52 10.62 -4.41 -18.08
CA TRP A 52 10.47 -3.91 -16.72
C TRP A 52 11.68 -3.08 -16.26
N ALA A 53 12.91 -3.49 -16.64
CA ALA A 53 14.11 -2.73 -16.32
C ALA A 53 14.10 -1.35 -16.99
N GLU A 54 13.76 -1.28 -18.29
CA GLU A 54 13.63 -0.02 -19.03
C GLU A 54 12.61 0.92 -18.39
N LEU A 55 11.40 0.41 -18.08
CA LEU A 55 10.36 1.19 -17.41
C LEU A 55 10.80 1.69 -16.02
N CYS A 56 11.55 0.89 -15.26
CA CYS A 56 12.06 1.31 -13.96
C CYS A 56 13.11 2.41 -14.10
N ASP A 57 14.01 2.29 -15.06
CA ASP A 57 15.06 3.27 -15.32
C ASP A 57 14.47 4.62 -15.77
N GLU A 58 13.52 4.58 -16.71
CA GLU A 58 12.80 5.77 -17.17
C GLU A 58 11.96 6.40 -16.05
N ALA A 59 11.34 5.58 -15.19
CA ALA A 59 10.60 6.10 -14.05
C ALA A 59 11.48 6.89 -13.09
N VAL A 60 12.71 6.41 -12.83
CA VAL A 60 13.67 7.16 -12.00
C VAL A 60 14.14 8.42 -12.71
N ASP A 61 14.43 8.34 -14.01
CA ASP A 61 14.92 9.49 -14.79
C ASP A 61 13.86 10.60 -14.91
N GLU A 62 12.59 10.25 -15.11
CA GLU A 62 11.50 11.22 -15.18
C GLU A 62 11.15 11.82 -13.81
N THR A 63 10.99 10.96 -12.79
CA THR A 63 10.50 11.39 -11.48
C THR A 63 11.57 11.94 -10.57
N ARG A 64 12.83 11.56 -10.79
CA ARG A 64 13.98 11.77 -9.89
C ARG A 64 13.83 11.06 -8.54
N LEU A 65 12.98 10.01 -8.47
CA LEU A 65 12.66 9.28 -7.26
C LEU A 65 13.08 7.82 -7.35
N GLY A 66 13.75 7.34 -6.29
CA GLY A 66 14.06 5.94 -6.12
C GLY A 66 15.36 5.48 -6.77
N ASP A 67 15.57 4.18 -6.75
CA ASP A 67 16.78 3.51 -7.20
C ASP A 67 16.47 2.56 -8.36
N LYS A 68 17.19 2.73 -9.49
CA LYS A 68 17.02 1.91 -10.69
C LYS A 68 17.16 0.42 -10.43
N VAL A 69 18.11 0.02 -9.58
CA VAL A 69 18.40 -1.40 -9.32
C VAL A 69 17.31 -2.05 -8.47
N THR A 70 17.01 -1.47 -7.31
CA THR A 70 16.05 -2.08 -6.37
C THR A 70 14.59 -1.88 -6.80
N LYS A 71 14.28 -0.82 -7.58
CA LYS A 71 12.95 -0.65 -8.20
C LYS A 71 12.57 -1.82 -9.10
N ARG A 72 13.55 -2.41 -9.82
CA ARG A 72 13.34 -3.60 -10.69
C ARG A 72 12.84 -4.82 -9.91
N ASN A 73 13.15 -4.95 -8.62
CA ASN A 73 12.67 -6.04 -7.76
C ASN A 73 11.14 -6.05 -7.59
N LYS A 74 10.48 -4.90 -7.82
CA LYS A 74 9.02 -4.78 -7.78
C LYS A 74 8.31 -5.65 -8.84
N ARG A 75 9.03 -6.13 -9.87
CA ARG A 75 8.54 -7.11 -10.85
C ARG A 75 7.89 -8.34 -10.22
N THR A 76 8.45 -8.80 -9.11
CA THR A 76 7.93 -9.95 -8.37
C THR A 76 6.48 -9.74 -7.92
N LYS A 77 6.09 -8.50 -7.63
CA LYS A 77 4.72 -8.16 -7.24
C LYS A 77 3.71 -8.45 -8.36
N LEU A 78 4.02 -8.16 -9.61
CA LEU A 78 3.16 -8.46 -10.75
C LEU A 78 2.92 -9.96 -10.91
N LYS A 79 3.98 -10.77 -10.71
CA LYS A 79 3.88 -12.24 -10.73
C LYS A 79 3.00 -12.76 -9.60
N LEU A 80 3.07 -12.14 -8.41
CA LEU A 80 2.24 -12.53 -7.27
C LEU A 80 0.77 -12.16 -7.51
N ILE A 81 0.48 -10.99 -8.08
CA ILE A 81 -0.86 -10.56 -8.46
C ILE A 81 -1.43 -11.54 -9.51
N LEU A 82 -0.67 -11.88 -10.55
CA LEU A 82 -1.10 -12.87 -11.53
C LEU A 82 -1.37 -14.23 -10.87
N ARG A 83 -0.45 -14.73 -10.02
CA ARG A 83 -0.65 -15.99 -9.27
C ARG A 83 -1.98 -15.99 -8.53
N GLU A 84 -2.29 -14.89 -7.85
CA GLU A 84 -3.52 -14.74 -7.09
C GLU A 84 -4.77 -14.73 -7.99
N CYS A 85 -4.69 -14.04 -9.13
CA CYS A 85 -5.75 -14.06 -10.14
C CYS A 85 -5.99 -15.46 -10.71
N MET A 86 -4.92 -16.23 -10.99
CA MET A 86 -5.04 -17.59 -11.53
C MET A 86 -5.68 -18.58 -10.55
N ARG A 87 -5.61 -18.31 -9.25
CA ARG A 87 -6.21 -19.15 -8.19
C ARG A 87 -7.68 -18.88 -7.93
N GLN A 88 -8.22 -17.77 -8.45
CA GLN A 88 -9.57 -17.31 -8.15
C GLN A 88 -10.47 -17.34 -9.39
N LYS A 89 -11.73 -17.71 -9.19
CA LYS A 89 -12.80 -17.51 -10.18
C LYS A 89 -13.29 -16.07 -10.10
N SER A 90 -13.65 -15.51 -11.26
CA SER A 90 -14.15 -14.14 -11.39
C SER A 90 -15.29 -14.01 -12.40
N VAL A 91 -15.68 -15.12 -13.04
CA VAL A 91 -16.73 -15.15 -14.07
C VAL A 91 -17.79 -16.19 -13.70
N GLY A 92 -19.06 -15.82 -13.76
CA GLY A 92 -20.18 -16.68 -13.42
C GLY A 92 -20.26 -16.95 -11.92
N MET A 93 -20.61 -18.18 -11.56
CA MET A 93 -20.68 -18.60 -10.15
C MET A 93 -19.28 -18.82 -9.60
N ILE A 94 -18.91 -18.01 -8.61
CA ILE A 94 -17.57 -18.05 -7.99
C ILE A 94 -17.53 -18.79 -6.65
N GLU A 95 -18.69 -18.93 -6.00
CA GLU A 95 -18.81 -19.59 -4.71
C GLU A 95 -20.19 -20.24 -4.59
N TYR A 96 -20.26 -21.40 -3.95
CA TYR A 96 -21.51 -22.06 -3.56
C TYR A 96 -21.35 -22.67 -2.16
N ASP A 97 -22.25 -22.26 -1.27
CA ASP A 97 -22.38 -22.81 0.08
C ASP A 97 -23.69 -23.61 0.15
N PRO A 98 -23.64 -24.96 0.11
CA PRO A 98 -24.83 -25.79 0.16
C PRO A 98 -25.55 -25.76 1.51
N VAL A 99 -24.83 -25.49 2.61
CA VAL A 99 -25.43 -25.42 3.95
C VAL A 99 -26.30 -24.20 4.10
N LYS A 100 -25.81 -23.05 3.61
CA LYS A 100 -26.58 -21.79 3.61
C LYS A 100 -27.50 -21.63 2.40
N GLY A 101 -27.45 -22.55 1.43
CA GLY A 101 -28.22 -22.44 0.20
C GLY A 101 -27.82 -21.25 -0.67
N ILE A 102 -26.59 -20.73 -0.53
CA ILE A 102 -26.14 -19.49 -1.17
C ILE A 102 -25.18 -19.77 -2.31
N SER A 103 -25.46 -19.14 -3.47
CA SER A 103 -24.52 -19.04 -4.58
C SER A 103 -24.16 -17.58 -4.82
N LYS A 104 -22.87 -17.31 -5.10
CA LYS A 104 -22.35 -15.97 -5.42
C LYS A 104 -21.93 -15.90 -6.88
N TYR A 105 -22.38 -14.89 -7.60
CA TYR A 105 -22.07 -14.64 -9.00
C TYR A 105 -21.31 -13.33 -9.15
N ALA A 106 -20.11 -13.41 -9.72
CA ALA A 106 -19.29 -12.24 -9.98
C ALA A 106 -19.78 -11.47 -11.22
N LYS A 107 -19.81 -10.16 -11.10
CA LYS A 107 -20.13 -9.20 -12.16
C LYS A 107 -19.09 -8.08 -12.17
N PRO A 108 -18.81 -7.48 -13.35
CA PRO A 108 -17.91 -6.33 -13.40
C PRO A 108 -18.47 -5.14 -12.63
N VAL A 109 -17.57 -4.28 -12.15
CA VAL A 109 -17.89 -2.96 -11.62
C VAL A 109 -18.17 -1.99 -12.77
N GLY A 110 -17.37 -2.05 -13.84
CA GLY A 110 -17.51 -1.20 -15.01
C GLY A 110 -16.22 -0.45 -15.35
N VAL A 111 -16.26 0.89 -15.34
CA VAL A 111 -15.10 1.75 -15.61
C VAL A 111 -14.51 2.25 -14.30
N ILE A 112 -13.23 2.03 -14.10
CA ILE A 112 -12.49 2.37 -12.88
C ILE A 112 -11.57 3.56 -13.14
N ALA A 113 -11.63 4.60 -12.31
CA ALA A 113 -10.63 5.64 -12.25
C ALA A 113 -9.48 5.21 -11.34
N SER A 114 -8.26 5.13 -11.88
CA SER A 114 -7.04 4.82 -11.13
C SER A 114 -6.18 6.07 -10.94
N LEU A 115 -5.96 6.48 -9.71
CA LEU A 115 -5.07 7.58 -9.36
C LEU A 115 -3.68 7.02 -9.07
N VAL A 116 -2.73 7.30 -9.95
CA VAL A 116 -1.39 6.69 -9.95
C VAL A 116 -0.38 7.58 -9.23
N PRO A 117 0.33 7.07 -8.18
CA PRO A 117 1.32 7.85 -7.46
C PRO A 117 2.65 7.96 -8.23
N THR A 118 3.42 9.00 -7.90
CA THR A 118 4.77 9.21 -8.48
C THR A 118 5.76 8.08 -8.14
N THR A 119 5.63 7.50 -6.95
CA THR A 119 6.56 6.48 -6.43
C THR A 119 6.44 5.12 -7.11
N ASN A 120 5.28 4.82 -7.73
CA ASN A 120 5.02 3.55 -8.41
C ASN A 120 4.28 3.76 -9.76
N PRO A 121 4.85 4.53 -10.69
CA PRO A 121 4.15 4.95 -11.91
C PRO A 121 3.85 3.81 -12.88
N CYS A 122 4.62 2.72 -12.83
CA CYS A 122 4.40 1.53 -13.67
C CYS A 122 3.76 0.38 -12.89
N LEU A 123 4.17 0.17 -11.62
CA LEU A 123 3.64 -0.93 -10.82
C LEU A 123 2.12 -0.77 -10.53
N THR A 124 1.67 0.46 -10.28
CA THR A 124 0.27 0.71 -9.94
C THR A 124 -0.66 0.39 -11.12
N PRO A 125 -0.50 0.97 -12.31
CA PRO A 125 -1.37 0.64 -13.44
C PRO A 125 -1.25 -0.82 -13.86
N ALA A 126 -0.04 -1.38 -13.90
CA ALA A 126 0.17 -2.79 -14.28
C ALA A 126 -0.48 -3.77 -13.28
N GLY A 127 -0.36 -3.51 -11.98
CA GLY A 127 -0.99 -4.36 -10.96
C GLY A 127 -2.51 -4.25 -10.96
N GLN A 128 -3.03 -3.04 -11.10
CA GLN A 128 -4.47 -2.80 -11.09
C GLN A 128 -5.16 -3.33 -12.36
N VAL A 129 -4.54 -3.20 -13.54
CA VAL A 129 -5.14 -3.70 -14.78
C VAL A 129 -5.27 -5.23 -14.78
N ILE A 130 -4.36 -5.97 -14.15
CA ILE A 130 -4.47 -7.42 -14.02
C ILE A 130 -5.75 -7.79 -13.24
N TYR A 131 -6.04 -7.10 -12.14
CA TYR A 131 -7.29 -7.28 -11.39
C TYR A 131 -8.52 -6.83 -12.19
N ALA A 132 -8.43 -5.68 -12.88
CA ALA A 132 -9.51 -5.16 -13.70
C ALA A 132 -9.88 -6.13 -14.83
N ILE A 133 -8.91 -6.62 -15.60
CA ILE A 133 -9.13 -7.63 -16.66
C ILE A 133 -9.76 -8.89 -16.06
N LYS A 134 -9.22 -9.38 -14.95
CA LYS A 134 -9.74 -10.57 -14.28
C LYS A 134 -11.22 -10.42 -13.87
N ALA A 135 -11.60 -9.22 -13.41
CA ALA A 135 -12.97 -8.87 -13.03
C ALA A 135 -13.85 -8.47 -14.23
N ARG A 136 -13.30 -8.31 -15.41
CA ARG A 136 -13.95 -7.81 -16.64
C ARG A 136 -14.27 -6.32 -16.58
N ASP A 137 -13.43 -5.53 -15.90
CA ASP A 137 -13.52 -4.09 -15.81
C ASP A 137 -12.55 -3.41 -16.80
N VAL A 138 -12.78 -2.12 -16.97
CA VAL A 138 -11.93 -1.20 -17.72
C VAL A 138 -11.37 -0.14 -16.79
N ILE A 139 -10.13 0.28 -17.02
CA ILE A 139 -9.45 1.22 -16.14
C ILE A 139 -8.93 2.44 -16.90
N ILE A 140 -9.18 3.65 -16.39
CA ILE A 140 -8.60 4.90 -16.87
C ILE A 140 -7.67 5.41 -15.79
N CYS A 141 -6.38 5.47 -16.10
CA CYS A 141 -5.35 5.93 -15.19
C CYS A 141 -5.16 7.44 -15.29
N SER A 142 -5.11 8.12 -14.15
CA SER A 142 -4.65 9.49 -14.04
C SER A 142 -3.25 9.48 -13.43
N PRO A 143 -2.19 9.61 -14.24
CA PRO A 143 -0.81 9.66 -13.75
C PRO A 143 -0.55 10.89 -12.89
N HIS A 144 0.40 10.80 -11.98
CA HIS A 144 0.95 11.99 -11.38
C HIS A 144 1.69 12.82 -12.45
N PRO A 145 1.56 14.17 -12.50
CA PRO A 145 2.18 14.99 -13.55
C PRO A 145 3.69 14.77 -13.73
N ARG A 146 4.43 14.48 -12.66
CA ARG A 146 5.88 14.18 -12.68
C ARG A 146 6.22 12.77 -13.17
N ALA A 147 5.25 11.95 -13.54
CA ALA A 147 5.45 10.55 -13.98
C ALA A 147 4.55 10.20 -15.17
N LYS A 148 4.02 11.18 -15.87
CA LYS A 148 3.01 10.98 -16.92
C LYS A 148 3.54 10.25 -18.14
N VAL A 149 4.81 10.49 -18.53
CA VAL A 149 5.41 9.89 -19.73
C VAL A 149 5.63 8.40 -19.53
N VAL A 150 6.33 8.00 -18.47
CA VAL A 150 6.61 6.58 -18.21
C VAL A 150 5.34 5.80 -17.87
N THR A 151 4.37 6.42 -17.18
CA THR A 151 3.09 5.78 -16.90
C THR A 151 2.33 5.49 -18.18
N ASN A 152 2.22 6.45 -19.10
CA ASN A 152 1.55 6.25 -20.39
C ASN A 152 2.33 5.27 -21.30
N LYS A 153 3.66 5.25 -21.25
CA LYS A 153 4.46 4.21 -21.93
C LYS A 153 4.12 2.82 -21.42
N CYS A 154 4.07 2.63 -20.09
CA CYS A 154 3.65 1.37 -19.48
C CYS A 154 2.24 0.96 -19.94
N ILE A 155 1.28 1.88 -19.94
CA ILE A 155 -0.09 1.66 -20.41
C ILE A 155 -0.09 1.24 -21.89
N ASN A 156 0.68 1.88 -22.76
CA ASN A 156 0.72 1.56 -24.19
C ASN A 156 1.26 0.16 -24.45
N ILE A 157 2.28 -0.31 -23.71
CA ILE A 157 2.76 -1.70 -23.80
C ILE A 157 1.65 -2.69 -23.45
N ILE A 158 0.85 -2.39 -22.42
CA ILE A 158 -0.31 -3.22 -22.03
C ILE A 158 -1.37 -3.22 -23.14
N ARG A 159 -1.68 -2.05 -23.71
CA ARG A 159 -2.64 -1.90 -24.82
C ARG A 159 -2.23 -2.73 -26.04
N GLU A 160 -0.95 -2.70 -26.40
CA GLU A 160 -0.41 -3.52 -27.49
C GLU A 160 -0.55 -5.02 -27.21
N ALA A 161 -0.29 -5.46 -25.99
CA ALA A 161 -0.47 -6.85 -25.59
C ALA A 161 -1.94 -7.28 -25.68
N LEU A 162 -2.90 -6.44 -25.29
CA LEU A 162 -4.32 -6.70 -25.42
C LEU A 162 -4.75 -6.82 -26.88
N VAL A 163 -4.29 -5.92 -27.75
CA VAL A 163 -4.61 -5.95 -29.19
C VAL A 163 -4.07 -7.23 -29.86
N LYS A 164 -2.86 -7.68 -29.49
CA LYS A 164 -2.28 -8.94 -29.98
C LYS A 164 -3.14 -10.17 -29.65
N GLU A 165 -3.86 -10.10 -28.54
CA GLU A 165 -4.80 -11.16 -28.10
C GLU A 165 -6.23 -10.95 -28.64
N GLY A 166 -6.46 -9.94 -29.47
CA GLY A 166 -7.78 -9.63 -30.05
C GLY A 166 -8.74 -8.90 -29.10
N ALA A 167 -8.23 -8.37 -27.99
CA ALA A 167 -9.02 -7.61 -27.03
C ALA A 167 -8.94 -6.10 -27.32
N PRO A 168 -9.96 -5.31 -26.88
CA PRO A 168 -9.92 -3.86 -27.04
C PRO A 168 -8.72 -3.22 -26.34
N ALA A 169 -8.00 -2.34 -27.01
CA ALA A 169 -6.94 -1.55 -26.41
C ALA A 169 -7.46 -0.67 -25.27
N ASP A 170 -8.71 -0.22 -25.37
CA ASP A 170 -9.33 0.69 -24.41
C ASP A 170 -9.79 0.03 -23.10
N ILE A 171 -9.41 -1.23 -22.84
CA ILE A 171 -9.48 -1.87 -21.51
C ILE A 171 -8.60 -1.12 -20.51
N ILE A 172 -7.49 -0.54 -20.96
CA ILE A 172 -6.71 0.40 -20.16
C ILE A 172 -6.42 1.65 -20.95
N GLN A 173 -6.56 2.80 -20.29
CA GLN A 173 -6.27 4.11 -20.87
C GLN A 173 -5.51 4.97 -19.86
N GLY A 174 -4.78 5.97 -20.32
CA GLY A 174 -4.10 6.96 -19.50
C GLY A 174 -4.48 8.37 -19.93
N ILE A 175 -4.53 9.31 -18.98
CA ILE A 175 -4.61 10.74 -19.26
C ILE A 175 -3.19 11.20 -19.61
N GLU A 176 -3.02 11.80 -20.79
CA GLU A 176 -1.71 12.26 -21.27
C GLU A 176 -1.23 13.51 -20.51
N GLU A 177 -2.14 14.47 -20.31
CA GLU A 177 -1.87 15.72 -19.59
C GLU A 177 -2.72 15.81 -18.32
N PRO A 178 -2.33 15.10 -17.24
CA PRO A 178 -3.11 15.06 -16.00
C PRO A 178 -2.99 16.38 -15.21
N SER A 179 -4.11 16.78 -14.62
CA SER A 179 -4.18 17.84 -13.62
C SER A 179 -5.08 17.42 -12.47
N ILE A 180 -5.01 18.11 -11.35
CA ILE A 180 -5.89 17.84 -10.18
C ILE A 180 -7.35 17.99 -10.59
N SER A 181 -7.69 19.10 -11.27
CA SER A 181 -9.07 19.39 -11.72
C SER A 181 -9.58 18.37 -12.73
N LEU A 182 -8.75 17.97 -13.71
CA LEU A 182 -9.13 16.96 -14.70
C LEU A 182 -9.28 15.56 -14.05
N THR A 183 -8.46 15.24 -13.07
CA THR A 183 -8.60 14.00 -12.27
C THR A 183 -9.92 13.98 -11.48
N GLN A 184 -10.33 15.11 -10.93
CA GLN A 184 -11.63 15.24 -10.26
C GLN A 184 -12.79 15.01 -11.23
N GLU A 185 -12.69 15.54 -12.46
CA GLU A 185 -13.69 15.30 -13.50
C GLU A 185 -13.71 13.83 -13.98
N LEU A 186 -12.56 13.17 -14.08
CA LEU A 186 -12.49 11.73 -14.36
C LEU A 186 -13.22 10.91 -13.30
N MET A 187 -12.94 11.17 -12.00
CA MET A 187 -13.56 10.43 -10.92
C MET A 187 -15.09 10.44 -10.99
N LYS A 188 -15.69 11.60 -11.28
CA LYS A 188 -17.15 11.75 -11.40
C LYS A 188 -17.80 10.96 -12.55
N ARG A 189 -17.02 10.50 -13.54
CA ARG A 189 -17.48 9.82 -14.76
C ARG A 189 -17.30 8.31 -14.72
N CYS A 190 -16.63 7.81 -13.70
CA CYS A 190 -16.34 6.38 -13.51
C CYS A 190 -17.30 5.73 -12.51
N ASP A 191 -17.28 4.40 -12.43
CA ASP A 191 -18.15 3.63 -11.54
C ASP A 191 -17.48 3.34 -10.20
N LEU A 192 -16.14 3.34 -10.18
CA LEU A 192 -15.30 3.12 -9.01
C LEU A 192 -14.04 3.95 -9.11
N VAL A 193 -13.54 4.44 -7.98
CA VAL A 193 -12.24 5.12 -7.88
C VAL A 193 -11.29 4.27 -7.04
N ILE A 194 -10.07 4.06 -7.51
CA ILE A 194 -8.98 3.48 -6.73
C ILE A 194 -7.88 4.53 -6.61
N ALA A 195 -7.74 5.10 -5.41
CA ALA A 195 -6.83 6.21 -5.14
C ALA A 195 -5.62 5.73 -4.34
N THR A 196 -4.43 5.79 -4.95
CA THR A 196 -3.16 5.55 -4.28
C THR A 196 -2.36 6.85 -4.25
N GLY A 197 -2.17 7.44 -3.08
CA GLY A 197 -1.49 8.73 -2.96
C GLY A 197 -1.58 9.34 -1.57
N GLY A 198 -1.15 10.60 -1.43
CA GLY A 198 -1.21 11.33 -0.17
C GLY A 198 -2.64 11.62 0.29
N ARG A 199 -2.79 11.99 1.57
CA ARG A 199 -4.09 12.27 2.21
C ARG A 199 -5.02 13.20 1.40
N PRO A 200 -4.54 14.31 0.78
CA PRO A 200 -5.44 15.19 0.00
C PRO A 200 -6.06 14.48 -1.20
N MET A 201 -5.31 13.64 -1.90
CA MET A 201 -5.79 12.89 -3.06
C MET A 201 -6.83 11.84 -2.65
N VAL A 202 -6.56 11.08 -1.59
CA VAL A 202 -7.49 10.08 -1.05
C VAL A 202 -8.78 10.74 -0.54
N LYS A 203 -8.66 11.89 0.14
CA LYS A 203 -9.83 12.69 0.55
C LYS A 203 -10.65 13.17 -0.66
N SER A 204 -10.00 13.61 -1.73
CA SER A 204 -10.66 14.01 -2.97
C SER A 204 -11.44 12.84 -3.60
N ALA A 205 -10.86 11.63 -3.59
CA ALA A 205 -11.53 10.42 -4.09
C ALA A 205 -12.82 10.11 -3.28
N TYR A 206 -12.76 10.10 -1.96
CA TYR A 206 -13.95 9.90 -1.12
C TYR A 206 -14.98 11.03 -1.23
N SER A 207 -14.57 12.22 -1.63
CA SER A 207 -15.46 13.37 -1.83
C SER A 207 -15.98 13.50 -3.28
N SER A 208 -15.64 12.56 -4.16
CA SER A 208 -16.03 12.62 -5.59
C SER A 208 -17.52 12.33 -5.83
N GLY A 209 -18.21 11.73 -4.85
CA GLY A 209 -19.58 11.24 -5.01
C GLY A 209 -19.67 9.85 -5.67
N VAL A 210 -18.52 9.22 -5.97
CA VAL A 210 -18.42 7.88 -6.57
C VAL A 210 -17.82 6.92 -5.52
N PRO A 211 -18.23 5.66 -5.47
CA PRO A 211 -17.59 4.67 -4.62
C PRO A 211 -16.07 4.66 -4.81
N ALA A 212 -15.31 4.64 -3.70
CA ALA A 212 -13.87 4.75 -3.78
C ALA A 212 -13.16 3.84 -2.77
N TYR A 213 -12.01 3.30 -3.18
CA TYR A 213 -11.03 2.66 -2.31
C TYR A 213 -9.77 3.51 -2.25
N GLY A 214 -9.41 3.95 -1.06
CA GLY A 214 -8.21 4.76 -0.81
C GLY A 214 -7.09 3.94 -0.16
N SER A 215 -5.85 4.34 -0.46
CA SER A 215 -4.64 3.87 0.22
C SER A 215 -4.07 5.04 1.01
N GLY A 216 -3.96 4.89 2.34
CA GLY A 216 -3.50 5.96 3.22
C GLY A 216 -1.98 6.13 3.26
N ALA A 217 -1.53 7.18 3.97
CA ALA A 217 -0.12 7.42 4.26
C ALA A 217 0.39 6.43 5.31
N GLY A 218 1.67 6.05 5.20
CA GLY A 218 2.35 5.20 6.17
C GLY A 218 3.06 6.01 7.26
N ASN A 219 3.68 5.33 8.14
CA ASN A 219 4.77 5.67 9.07
C ASN A 219 5.07 4.39 9.88
N ALA A 220 5.60 3.39 9.21
CA ALA A 220 5.75 2.07 9.80
C ALA A 220 6.69 2.12 11.01
N THR A 221 6.16 1.70 12.16
CA THR A 221 6.89 1.53 13.41
C THR A 221 7.13 0.04 13.63
N VAL A 222 8.37 -0.31 13.95
CA VAL A 222 8.82 -1.70 14.14
C VAL A 222 9.39 -1.83 15.55
N ILE A 223 8.91 -2.81 16.30
CA ILE A 223 9.43 -3.10 17.64
C ILE A 223 10.50 -4.17 17.55
N TYR A 224 11.65 -3.92 18.18
CA TYR A 224 12.66 -4.93 18.50
C TYR A 224 12.51 -5.21 20.00
N ASP A 225 11.86 -6.30 20.35
CA ASP A 225 11.62 -6.60 21.75
C ASP A 225 12.83 -7.32 22.40
N ASP A 226 12.82 -7.46 23.71
CA ASP A 226 13.91 -8.04 24.49
C ASP A 226 14.15 -9.54 24.19
N THR A 227 13.22 -10.23 23.55
CA THR A 227 13.42 -11.62 23.08
C THR A 227 14.30 -11.68 21.81
N CYS A 228 14.52 -10.54 21.13
CA CYS A 228 15.47 -10.38 20.02
C CYS A 228 16.91 -10.28 20.54
N ASN A 229 17.33 -11.16 21.43
CA ASN A 229 18.51 -11.01 22.29
C ASN A 229 19.73 -11.86 21.90
N THR A 230 19.68 -12.55 20.78
CA THR A 230 20.86 -13.26 20.26
C THR A 230 21.47 -12.53 19.07
N PRO A 231 22.80 -12.72 18.80
CA PRO A 231 23.43 -12.11 17.62
C PRO A 231 22.72 -12.49 16.32
N GLU A 232 22.22 -13.71 16.18
CA GLU A 232 21.51 -14.19 14.98
C GLU A 232 20.17 -13.48 14.82
N PHE A 233 19.42 -13.29 15.90
CA PHE A 233 18.12 -12.61 15.87
C PHE A 233 18.28 -11.12 15.57
N LEU A 234 19.27 -10.46 16.19
CA LEU A 234 19.61 -9.07 15.90
C LEU A 234 20.07 -8.88 14.45
N HIS A 235 20.86 -9.80 13.93
CA HIS A 235 21.30 -9.75 12.53
C HIS A 235 20.10 -9.93 11.57
N GLU A 236 19.22 -10.90 11.82
CA GLU A 236 18.00 -11.11 11.03
C GLU A 236 17.13 -9.85 11.02
N ALA A 237 16.91 -9.23 12.19
CA ALA A 237 16.11 -8.02 12.31
C ALA A 237 16.75 -6.84 11.58
N ALA A 238 18.07 -6.65 11.72
CA ALA A 238 18.83 -5.60 11.05
C ALA A 238 18.84 -5.78 9.52
N GLU A 239 19.05 -7.01 9.03
CA GLU A 239 19.02 -7.32 7.60
C GLU A 239 17.64 -7.04 7.00
N ASN A 240 16.57 -7.46 7.66
CA ASN A 240 15.20 -7.22 7.24
C ASN A 240 14.87 -5.71 7.24
N THR A 241 15.32 -4.95 8.23
CA THR A 241 15.18 -3.49 8.25
C THR A 241 15.97 -2.84 7.11
N MET A 242 17.21 -3.27 6.87
CA MET A 242 18.00 -2.80 5.73
C MET A 242 17.25 -3.09 4.41
N ILE A 243 16.77 -4.30 4.18
CA ILE A 243 15.99 -4.67 3.00
C ILE A 243 14.74 -3.79 2.85
N SER A 244 14.03 -3.53 3.96
CA SER A 244 12.85 -2.69 3.98
C SER A 244 13.19 -1.22 3.66
N LYS A 245 14.24 -0.70 4.26
CA LYS A 245 14.60 0.72 4.19
C LYS A 245 15.30 1.14 2.90
N THR A 246 16.07 0.24 2.30
CA THR A 246 16.85 0.56 1.09
C THR A 246 16.09 0.29 -0.21
N ALA A 247 15.01 -0.50 -0.17
CA ALA A 247 14.23 -0.80 -1.37
C ALA A 247 13.67 0.48 -1.99
N ASP A 248 14.10 0.76 -3.21
CA ASP A 248 13.70 1.96 -3.96
C ASP A 248 13.90 3.25 -3.14
N PHE A 249 15.03 3.33 -2.44
CA PHE A 249 15.40 4.39 -1.51
C PHE A 249 14.31 4.75 -0.48
N GLY A 250 13.63 3.73 0.05
CA GLY A 250 12.62 3.93 1.09
C GLY A 250 11.35 4.62 0.61
N SER A 251 11.04 4.57 -0.68
CA SER A 251 9.86 5.22 -1.29
C SER A 251 8.52 4.60 -0.88
N GLY A 252 8.53 3.42 -0.29
CA GLY A 252 7.30 2.72 0.11
C GLY A 252 6.73 3.24 1.42
N CYS A 253 5.42 3.44 1.48
CA CYS A 253 4.70 3.86 2.69
C CYS A 253 4.79 2.86 3.86
N SER A 254 5.13 1.59 3.58
CA SER A 254 5.36 0.55 4.59
C SER A 254 6.84 0.29 4.90
N CYS A 255 7.77 1.12 4.40
CA CYS A 255 9.18 1.03 4.78
C CYS A 255 9.37 1.39 6.25
N ASP A 256 10.25 0.67 6.94
CA ASP A 256 10.58 0.92 8.34
C ASP A 256 10.94 2.39 8.56
N GLY A 257 10.19 3.08 9.38
CA GLY A 257 10.37 4.50 9.66
C GLY A 257 10.93 4.74 11.06
N ASN A 258 10.42 4.00 12.03
CA ASN A 258 10.78 4.09 13.44
C ASN A 258 11.07 2.69 13.97
N LEU A 259 12.20 2.52 14.66
CA LEU A 259 12.53 1.31 15.42
C LEU A 259 12.38 1.61 16.89
N VAL A 260 11.50 0.89 17.57
CA VAL A 260 11.28 0.95 19.02
C VAL A 260 12.00 -0.25 19.62
N ILE A 261 13.14 -0.01 20.25
CA ILE A 261 14.12 -1.05 20.61
C ILE A 261 14.19 -1.16 22.13
N ALA A 262 14.14 -2.38 22.67
CA ALA A 262 14.33 -2.64 24.08
C ALA A 262 15.71 -2.17 24.55
N ASP A 263 15.78 -1.52 25.69
CA ASP A 263 17.02 -0.96 26.25
C ASP A 263 18.08 -2.03 26.51
N THR A 264 17.65 -3.24 26.88
CA THR A 264 18.51 -4.40 27.14
C THR A 264 19.30 -4.88 25.91
N ILE A 265 18.78 -4.65 24.69
CA ILE A 265 19.37 -5.08 23.43
C ILE A 265 19.81 -3.90 22.55
N TYR A 266 19.61 -2.67 22.97
CA TYR A 266 19.74 -1.48 22.14
C TYR A 266 21.12 -1.36 21.47
N ASP A 267 22.19 -1.48 22.24
CA ASP A 267 23.56 -1.35 21.70
C ASP A 267 23.90 -2.47 20.72
N GLY A 268 23.43 -3.69 21.00
CA GLY A 268 23.55 -4.83 20.09
C GLY A 268 22.77 -4.61 18.78
N ALA A 269 21.55 -4.07 18.85
CA ALA A 269 20.73 -3.74 17.68
C ALA A 269 21.38 -2.63 16.83
N VAL A 270 21.89 -1.57 17.46
CA VAL A 270 22.61 -0.50 16.75
C VAL A 270 23.82 -1.05 16.03
N LYS A 271 24.61 -1.90 16.70
CA LYS A 271 25.76 -2.57 16.08
C LYS A 271 25.35 -3.45 14.89
N ALA A 272 24.32 -4.28 15.04
CA ALA A 272 23.81 -5.12 13.94
C ALA A 272 23.32 -4.29 12.75
N LEU A 273 22.63 -3.16 13.00
CA LEU A 273 22.19 -2.23 11.96
C LEU A 273 23.38 -1.58 11.24
N GLN A 274 24.46 -1.25 11.96
CA GLN A 274 25.70 -0.74 11.36
C GLN A 274 26.40 -1.78 10.48
N GLU A 275 26.46 -3.03 10.93
CA GLU A 275 27.04 -4.16 10.17
C GLU A 275 26.34 -4.40 8.82
N VAL A 276 25.04 -4.10 8.70
CA VAL A 276 24.30 -4.21 7.44
C VAL A 276 24.31 -2.92 6.60
N GLY A 277 25.02 -1.89 7.03
CA GLY A 277 25.25 -0.64 6.29
C GLY A 277 24.47 0.57 6.81
N GLY A 278 23.93 0.54 8.02
CA GLY A 278 23.36 1.70 8.69
C GLY A 278 24.46 2.65 9.19
N TYR A 279 24.31 3.95 8.93
CA TYR A 279 25.20 4.99 9.42
C TYR A 279 24.50 5.82 10.49
N LEU A 280 25.01 5.74 11.73
CA LEU A 280 24.43 6.48 12.87
C LEU A 280 25.00 7.90 12.92
N ILE A 281 24.13 8.90 12.85
CA ILE A 281 24.46 10.29 13.13
C ILE A 281 24.54 10.46 14.64
N THR A 282 25.70 10.93 15.12
CA THR A 282 25.96 11.13 16.56
C THR A 282 26.01 12.60 16.97
N SER A 283 26.17 13.50 16.00
CA SER A 283 26.17 14.95 16.19
C SER A 283 24.75 15.52 16.15
N LYS A 284 24.35 16.23 17.21
CA LYS A 284 23.05 16.91 17.24
C LYS A 284 22.92 18.02 16.20
N ASP A 285 24.05 18.69 15.88
CA ASP A 285 24.09 19.69 14.81
C ASP A 285 23.83 19.06 13.43
N ASP A 286 24.38 17.87 13.18
CA ASP A 286 24.17 17.17 11.93
C ASP A 286 22.74 16.56 11.85
N GLU A 287 22.18 16.08 12.96
CA GLU A 287 20.77 15.69 13.03
C GLU A 287 19.84 16.87 12.64
N GLU A 288 20.11 18.06 13.19
CA GLU A 288 19.32 19.26 12.90
C GLU A 288 19.44 19.69 11.42
N LYS A 289 20.65 19.65 10.84
CA LYS A 289 20.86 19.92 9.41
C LYS A 289 20.08 18.93 8.54
N ILE A 290 20.11 17.63 8.86
CA ILE A 290 19.37 16.60 8.14
C ILE A 290 17.84 16.84 8.28
N LYS A 291 17.37 17.18 9.48
CA LYS A 291 15.96 17.52 9.71
C LYS A 291 15.49 18.64 8.78
N ASN A 292 16.26 19.71 8.68
CA ASN A 292 15.90 20.92 7.93
C ASN A 292 15.92 20.73 6.41
N VAL A 293 16.61 19.72 5.88
CA VAL A 293 16.51 19.37 4.45
C VAL A 293 15.42 18.37 4.13
N LEU A 294 14.90 17.66 5.13
CA LEU A 294 13.86 16.65 4.93
C LEU A 294 12.44 17.20 5.15
N TRP A 295 12.27 18.17 6.04
CA TRP A 295 10.98 18.77 6.37
C TRP A 295 11.07 20.30 6.36
N ASP A 296 9.96 20.93 6.00
CA ASP A 296 9.78 22.37 6.19
C ASP A 296 9.49 22.72 7.66
N GLU A 297 9.40 23.99 7.99
CA GLU A 297 9.14 24.49 9.34
C GLU A 297 7.81 23.98 9.93
N THR A 298 6.85 23.59 9.09
CA THR A 298 5.55 23.03 9.49
C THR A 298 5.56 21.51 9.63
N GLY A 299 6.69 20.87 9.33
CA GLY A 299 6.88 19.44 9.38
C GLY A 299 6.28 18.69 8.18
N HIS A 300 6.04 19.37 7.05
CA HIS A 300 5.73 18.71 5.79
C HIS A 300 7.00 18.20 5.13
N ARG A 301 6.95 16.99 4.58
CA ARG A 301 8.06 16.41 3.82
C ARG A 301 8.32 17.23 2.55
N LEU A 302 9.59 17.62 2.36
CA LEU A 302 10.02 18.29 1.14
C LEU A 302 10.05 17.28 -0.03
N PRO A 303 9.30 17.52 -1.12
CA PRO A 303 9.12 16.54 -2.19
C PRO A 303 10.41 16.08 -2.86
N ASP A 304 11.40 16.95 -2.97
CA ASP A 304 12.68 16.66 -3.65
C ASP A 304 13.62 15.82 -2.81
N THR A 305 13.28 15.55 -1.55
CA THR A 305 14.03 14.65 -0.65
C THR A 305 13.34 13.31 -0.40
N VAL A 306 12.27 13.04 -1.13
CA VAL A 306 11.61 11.73 -1.13
C VAL A 306 12.40 10.75 -2.00
N ALA A 307 12.57 9.52 -1.51
CA ALA A 307 13.20 8.41 -2.23
C ALA A 307 14.59 8.74 -2.81
N ILE A 308 15.45 9.30 -1.97
CA ILE A 308 16.87 9.59 -2.30
C ILE A 308 17.83 8.74 -1.46
N CYS A 309 19.05 8.55 -1.96
CA CYS A 309 20.09 7.80 -1.25
C CYS A 309 20.64 8.59 -0.04
N PRO A 310 21.30 7.90 0.93
CA PRO A 310 21.85 8.54 2.12
C PRO A 310 22.90 9.63 1.77
N GLN A 311 23.73 9.37 0.77
CA GLN A 311 24.77 10.32 0.32
C GLN A 311 24.14 11.62 -0.20
N LYS A 312 23.02 11.53 -0.91
CA LYS A 312 22.29 12.71 -1.39
C LYS A 312 21.65 13.51 -0.26
N ILE A 313 21.15 12.83 0.79
CA ILE A 313 20.69 13.50 2.01
C ILE A 313 21.86 14.27 2.65
N GLY A 314 23.02 13.61 2.78
CA GLY A 314 24.23 14.24 3.33
C GLY A 314 24.70 15.44 2.53
N GLU A 315 24.76 15.33 1.19
CA GLU A 315 25.12 16.43 0.29
C GLU A 315 24.21 17.66 0.51
N LEU A 316 22.89 17.44 0.54
CA LEU A 316 21.92 18.52 0.74
C LEU A 316 22.03 19.15 2.13
N ALA A 317 22.34 18.35 3.15
CA ALA A 317 22.47 18.80 4.54
C ALA A 317 23.86 19.38 4.87
N GLY A 318 24.84 19.22 4.00
CA GLY A 318 26.24 19.54 4.31
C GLY A 318 26.84 18.64 5.41
N VAL A 319 26.39 17.37 5.45
CA VAL A 319 26.82 16.34 6.42
C VAL A 319 27.54 15.22 5.67
N ALA A 320 28.71 14.84 6.10
CA ALA A 320 29.48 13.77 5.48
C ALA A 320 28.83 12.41 5.78
N ILE A 321 28.38 11.72 4.75
CA ILE A 321 27.86 10.35 4.82
C ILE A 321 28.80 9.44 4.04
N PRO A 322 29.27 8.31 4.62
CA PRO A 322 30.15 7.37 3.95
C PRO A 322 29.53 6.82 2.65
N ASP A 323 30.37 6.54 1.64
CA ASP A 323 29.92 6.05 0.33
C ASP A 323 29.26 4.66 0.40
N ASP A 324 29.65 3.84 1.37
CA ASP A 324 29.12 2.51 1.62
C ASP A 324 27.86 2.49 2.53
N ALA A 325 27.47 3.64 3.10
CA ALA A 325 26.26 3.75 3.89
C ALA A 325 25.03 3.50 3.03
N LYS A 326 24.18 2.55 3.45
CA LYS A 326 22.94 2.18 2.76
C LYS A 326 21.73 2.95 3.28
N PHE A 327 21.74 3.34 4.55
CA PHE A 327 20.71 4.16 5.18
C PHE A 327 21.28 4.92 6.38
N ILE A 328 20.64 6.03 6.71
CA ILE A 328 20.98 6.87 7.86
C ILE A 328 20.14 6.43 9.06
N MET A 329 20.77 6.40 10.23
CA MET A 329 20.13 6.23 11.53
C MET A 329 20.26 7.51 12.33
N VAL A 330 19.18 7.95 12.98
CA VAL A 330 19.16 9.04 13.94
C VAL A 330 18.61 8.55 15.27
N THR A 331 19.09 9.11 16.37
CA THR A 331 18.54 8.78 17.69
C THR A 331 17.22 9.51 17.88
N GLY A 332 16.12 8.74 17.94
CA GLY A 332 14.77 9.26 18.16
C GLY A 332 14.50 9.70 19.59
N GLY A 333 15.35 9.29 20.53
CA GLY A 333 15.17 9.59 21.95
C GLY A 333 14.22 8.62 22.67
N GLY A 334 13.44 9.16 23.61
CA GLY A 334 12.47 8.44 24.40
C GLY A 334 11.02 8.83 24.09
N MET A 335 10.14 8.54 25.03
CA MET A 335 8.70 8.83 24.89
C MET A 335 8.42 10.31 24.62
N ASP A 336 9.17 11.22 25.25
CA ASP A 336 8.95 12.67 25.12
C ASP A 336 9.38 13.24 23.74
N ASP A 337 10.20 12.50 23.01
CA ASP A 337 10.70 12.89 21.69
C ASP A 337 9.79 12.39 20.54
N ILE A 338 8.55 12.01 20.85
CA ILE A 338 7.55 11.54 19.88
C ILE A 338 6.40 12.53 19.79
N GLY A 339 6.04 12.91 18.56
CA GLY A 339 4.87 13.77 18.33
C GLY A 339 4.92 14.57 17.04
N ALA A 340 3.92 15.44 16.88
CA ALA A 340 3.78 16.27 15.69
C ALA A 340 4.94 17.24 15.49
N ASP A 341 5.56 17.71 16.58
CA ASP A 341 6.68 18.65 16.56
C ASP A 341 8.04 17.94 16.55
N HIS A 342 8.06 16.61 16.73
CA HIS A 342 9.26 15.77 16.71
C HIS A 342 9.37 15.06 15.35
N PHE A 343 9.93 15.75 14.35
CA PHE A 343 9.86 15.33 12.94
C PHE A 343 10.50 13.98 12.66
N PHE A 344 11.51 13.58 13.43
CA PHE A 344 12.09 12.25 13.31
C PHE A 344 11.16 11.11 13.72
N SER A 345 10.03 11.37 14.39
CA SER A 345 9.00 10.39 14.64
C SER A 345 7.99 10.22 13.49
N LYS A 346 7.99 11.16 12.50
CA LYS A 346 7.09 11.17 11.35
C LYS A 346 7.56 10.26 10.21
N GLU A 347 6.72 10.10 9.18
CA GLU A 347 7.05 9.37 7.95
C GLU A 347 8.24 10.02 7.22
N LYS A 348 9.22 9.20 6.84
CA LYS A 348 10.46 9.67 6.19
C LYS A 348 10.41 9.60 4.67
N LEU A 349 9.82 8.52 4.09
CA LEU A 349 9.82 8.24 2.64
C LEU A 349 11.20 8.39 1.98
N THR A 350 12.26 8.07 2.69
CA THR A 350 13.66 8.13 2.23
C THR A 350 14.53 7.16 3.04
N THR A 351 15.82 7.08 2.76
CA THR A 351 16.78 6.17 3.39
C THR A 351 17.22 6.62 4.80
N LEU A 352 16.25 6.97 5.65
CA LEU A 352 16.48 7.35 7.04
C LEU A 352 15.54 6.61 7.97
N VAL A 353 16.03 6.12 9.10
CA VAL A 353 15.26 5.47 10.17
C VAL A 353 15.59 6.10 11.50
N SER A 354 14.61 6.21 12.39
CA SER A 354 14.80 6.73 13.75
C SER A 354 14.78 5.60 14.77
N LEU A 355 15.70 5.66 15.72
CA LEU A 355 15.88 4.67 16.78
C LEU A 355 15.36 5.23 18.09
N PHE A 356 14.30 4.63 18.63
CA PHE A 356 13.72 4.95 19.94
C PHE A 356 14.05 3.83 20.92
N LYS A 357 14.32 4.20 22.17
CA LYS A 357 14.65 3.23 23.23
C LYS A 357 13.50 3.18 24.22
N TYR A 358 13.02 1.97 24.55
CA TYR A 358 12.04 1.76 25.60
C TYR A 358 12.60 0.91 26.74
N ASP A 359 12.06 1.06 27.96
CA ASP A 359 12.39 0.28 29.15
C ASP A 359 11.75 -1.12 29.02
N ALA A 360 12.57 -2.15 28.88
CA ALA A 360 12.17 -3.53 28.67
C ALA A 360 11.64 -4.23 29.95
N SER A 361 11.61 -3.54 31.10
CA SER A 361 11.04 -4.10 32.33
C SER A 361 9.54 -4.45 32.19
N ASP A 362 8.83 -3.80 31.25
CA ASP A 362 7.45 -4.10 30.86
C ASP A 362 7.27 -3.85 29.37
N PHE A 363 6.80 -4.86 28.61
CA PHE A 363 6.52 -4.74 27.17
C PHE A 363 5.45 -3.69 26.85
N GLN A 364 4.59 -3.35 27.82
CA GLN A 364 3.62 -2.27 27.67
C GLN A 364 4.29 -0.94 27.31
N ASN A 365 5.52 -0.68 27.76
CA ASN A 365 6.28 0.52 27.40
C ASN A 365 6.56 0.60 25.88
N ALA A 366 6.84 -0.52 25.23
CA ALA A 366 6.99 -0.57 23.75
C ALA A 366 5.66 -0.28 23.05
N ILE A 367 4.58 -0.87 23.56
CA ILE A 367 3.21 -0.64 23.03
C ILE A 367 2.85 0.84 23.15
N ASP A 368 3.03 1.45 24.32
CA ASP A 368 2.68 2.85 24.55
C ASP A 368 3.47 3.80 23.65
N MET A 369 4.76 3.51 23.43
CA MET A 369 5.59 4.26 22.51
C MET A 369 5.11 4.12 21.06
N ALA A 370 4.80 2.91 20.61
CA ALA A 370 4.26 2.67 19.26
C ALA A 370 2.91 3.37 19.07
N LEU A 371 2.01 3.27 20.05
CA LEU A 371 0.71 3.97 20.03
C LEU A 371 0.89 5.48 19.97
N LYS A 372 1.81 6.06 20.76
CA LYS A 372 2.11 7.49 20.69
C LYS A 372 2.56 7.90 19.29
N ILE A 373 3.44 7.13 18.64
CA ILE A 373 3.86 7.39 17.26
C ILE A 373 2.63 7.38 16.32
N PHE A 374 1.80 6.34 16.37
CA PHE A 374 0.63 6.24 15.49
C PHE A 374 -0.34 7.40 15.64
N TYR A 375 -0.67 7.79 16.87
CA TYR A 375 -1.66 8.82 17.13
C TYR A 375 -1.13 10.25 16.93
N THR A 376 0.16 10.51 17.14
CA THR A 376 0.71 11.87 17.14
C THR A 376 1.64 12.18 15.98
N ALA A 377 2.33 11.17 15.43
CA ALA A 377 3.31 11.35 14.34
C ALA A 377 2.85 10.76 12.98
N GLY A 378 1.76 9.97 12.98
CA GLY A 378 1.14 9.41 11.77
C GLY A 378 1.32 7.91 11.64
N GLY A 379 0.73 7.34 10.58
CA GLY A 379 0.76 5.90 10.30
C GLY A 379 -0.49 5.14 10.75
N LEU A 380 -1.49 5.83 11.30
CA LEU A 380 -2.77 5.22 11.65
C LEU A 380 -3.36 4.40 10.51
N GLY A 381 -3.75 3.18 10.82
CA GLY A 381 -4.38 2.24 9.91
C GLY A 381 -3.43 1.56 8.94
N HIS A 382 -2.17 1.99 8.79
CA HIS A 382 -1.31 1.46 7.74
C HIS A 382 -0.66 0.12 8.13
N SER A 383 0.44 0.14 8.84
CA SER A 383 1.19 -1.07 9.18
C SER A 383 2.21 -0.85 10.30
N CYS A 384 2.55 -1.94 10.99
CA CYS A 384 3.68 -2.02 11.91
C CYS A 384 4.45 -3.33 11.71
N GLY A 385 5.54 -3.50 12.44
CA GLY A 385 6.31 -4.72 12.49
C GLY A 385 6.75 -5.04 13.91
N ILE A 386 7.14 -6.29 14.14
CA ILE A 386 7.71 -6.74 15.40
C ILE A 386 8.73 -7.86 15.15
N TYR A 387 9.89 -7.72 15.77
CA TYR A 387 10.87 -8.78 15.95
C TYR A 387 10.79 -9.27 17.37
N SER A 388 9.98 -10.28 17.57
CA SER A 388 9.74 -10.96 18.84
C SER A 388 9.66 -12.45 18.64
N TRP A 389 10.13 -13.22 19.62
CA TRP A 389 9.98 -14.67 19.76
C TRP A 389 9.00 -15.02 20.90
N SER A 390 8.27 -14.01 21.43
CA SER A 390 7.17 -14.17 22.39
C SER A 390 5.83 -14.01 21.67
N ASP A 391 5.04 -15.05 21.59
CA ASP A 391 3.67 -14.98 21.06
C ASP A 391 2.79 -14.07 21.92
N GLU A 392 3.07 -13.96 23.21
CA GLU A 392 2.36 -13.06 24.14
C GLU A 392 2.58 -11.58 23.76
N HIS A 393 3.83 -11.19 23.46
CA HIS A 393 4.15 -9.83 23.01
C HIS A 393 3.53 -9.52 21.64
N ILE A 394 3.58 -10.50 20.72
CA ILE A 394 2.96 -10.37 19.40
C ILE A 394 1.45 -10.15 19.52
N ASP A 395 0.78 -10.97 20.36
CA ASP A 395 -0.67 -10.87 20.60
C ASP A 395 -1.04 -9.59 21.34
N ALA A 396 -0.24 -9.16 22.32
CA ALA A 396 -0.47 -7.92 23.06
C ALA A 396 -0.45 -6.70 22.13
N LEU A 397 0.56 -6.61 21.26
CA LEU A 397 0.62 -5.54 20.24
C LEU A 397 -0.54 -5.64 19.24
N ALA A 398 -0.85 -6.83 18.74
CA ALA A 398 -1.91 -7.05 17.76
C ALA A 398 -3.29 -6.61 18.25
N LYS A 399 -3.58 -6.78 19.54
CA LYS A 399 -4.87 -6.40 20.15
C LYS A 399 -5.11 -4.90 20.20
N VAL A 400 -4.05 -4.09 20.23
CA VAL A 400 -4.17 -2.65 20.51
C VAL A 400 -3.64 -1.75 19.38
N ALA A 401 -2.76 -2.25 18.51
CA ALA A 401 -2.19 -1.46 17.44
C ALA A 401 -3.26 -1.05 16.41
N PRO A 402 -3.49 0.25 16.18
CA PRO A 402 -4.50 0.74 15.24
C PRO A 402 -3.97 0.69 13.80
N VAL A 403 -3.62 -0.50 13.34
CA VAL A 403 -3.05 -0.74 12.00
C VAL A 403 -3.74 -1.93 11.31
N SER A 404 -3.76 -1.91 10.00
CA SER A 404 -4.39 -2.97 9.19
C SER A 404 -3.51 -4.21 9.01
N ARG A 405 -2.21 -4.08 9.24
CA ARG A 405 -1.21 -5.15 8.99
C ARG A 405 -0.08 -5.05 9.99
N MET A 406 0.29 -6.20 10.54
CA MET A 406 1.46 -6.36 11.40
C MET A 406 2.37 -7.44 10.82
N MET A 407 3.63 -7.11 10.61
CA MET A 407 4.63 -8.04 10.08
C MET A 407 5.49 -8.59 11.22
N VAL A 408 5.53 -9.90 11.35
CA VAL A 408 6.34 -10.58 12.36
C VAL A 408 7.60 -11.11 11.70
N ARG A 409 8.78 -10.66 12.14
CA ARG A 409 10.10 -11.13 11.70
C ARG A 409 10.27 -11.22 10.19
N GLN A 410 9.92 -10.14 9.46
CA GLN A 410 10.09 -10.04 8.01
C GLN A 410 10.21 -8.59 7.55
N PRO A 411 10.79 -8.33 6.37
CA PRO A 411 10.90 -6.98 5.83
C PRO A 411 9.53 -6.34 5.66
N ASN A 412 9.26 -5.25 6.38
CA ASN A 412 7.94 -4.66 6.48
C ASN A 412 7.39 -4.23 5.11
N ASN A 413 8.20 -3.54 4.29
CA ASN A 413 7.78 -3.07 2.98
C ASN A 413 7.42 -4.19 1.99
N LYS A 414 8.06 -5.35 2.10
CA LYS A 414 7.79 -6.50 1.22
C LYS A 414 6.61 -7.33 1.74
N GLY A 415 6.54 -7.51 3.07
CA GLY A 415 5.52 -8.34 3.72
C GLY A 415 4.11 -7.78 3.54
N ASN A 416 3.92 -6.51 3.84
CA ASN A 416 2.60 -5.87 3.88
C ASN A 416 1.80 -5.95 2.57
N SER A 417 2.46 -5.80 1.45
CA SER A 417 1.81 -5.84 0.13
C SER A 417 1.79 -7.24 -0.51
N GLY A 418 2.03 -8.28 0.28
CA GLY A 418 2.17 -9.67 -0.17
C GLY A 418 3.57 -10.05 -0.62
N SER A 419 4.05 -11.19 -0.16
CA SER A 419 5.38 -11.76 -0.38
C SER A 419 5.27 -13.21 -0.83
N PRO A 420 6.31 -13.79 -1.48
CA PRO A 420 6.36 -15.25 -1.68
C PRO A 420 6.45 -16.04 -0.38
N PHE A 421 6.83 -15.39 0.72
CA PHE A 421 7.12 -16.00 2.02
C PHE A 421 6.04 -15.76 3.08
N ASN A 422 4.91 -15.13 2.71
CA ASN A 422 3.78 -14.94 3.61
C ASN A 422 2.44 -15.08 2.87
N GLY A 423 1.36 -15.20 3.65
CA GLY A 423 0.00 -15.35 3.13
C GLY A 423 -0.73 -14.03 2.82
N MET A 424 -0.06 -12.89 2.92
CA MET A 424 -0.70 -11.59 2.64
C MET A 424 -1.11 -11.49 1.17
N PRO A 425 -2.35 -11.04 0.88
CA PRO A 425 -2.81 -10.87 -0.49
C PRO A 425 -1.96 -9.83 -1.24
N PRO A 426 -1.44 -10.16 -2.44
CA PRO A 426 -0.58 -9.25 -3.19
C PRO A 426 -1.37 -8.05 -3.72
N THR A 427 -0.78 -6.85 -3.61
CA THR A 427 -1.40 -5.61 -4.08
C THR A 427 -0.37 -4.53 -4.40
N SER A 428 -0.78 -3.54 -5.19
CA SER A 428 -0.11 -2.25 -5.33
C SER A 428 -0.78 -1.14 -4.50
N SER A 429 -1.90 -1.45 -3.81
CA SER A 429 -2.73 -0.46 -3.11
C SER A 429 -3.20 -1.03 -1.77
N MET A 430 -2.69 -0.45 -0.67
CA MET A 430 -2.95 -0.90 0.70
C MET A 430 -3.87 0.07 1.42
N SER A 431 -5.07 -0.38 1.77
CA SER A 431 -6.03 0.44 2.52
C SER A 431 -5.72 0.43 4.02
N CYS A 432 -6.19 1.44 4.74
CA CYS A 432 -5.79 1.74 6.12
C CYS A 432 -6.98 1.76 7.10
N GLY A 433 -8.15 1.27 6.68
CA GLY A 433 -9.34 1.27 7.52
C GLY A 433 -9.78 2.68 7.96
N THR A 434 -10.76 2.73 8.82
CA THR A 434 -11.29 3.99 9.37
C THR A 434 -10.24 4.74 10.18
N TRP A 435 -9.24 4.07 10.76
CA TRP A 435 -8.08 4.70 11.42
C TRP A 435 -7.32 5.63 10.48
N GLY A 436 -7.11 5.20 9.23
CA GLY A 436 -6.43 5.99 8.18
C GLY A 436 -7.38 6.77 7.28
N GLY A 437 -8.69 6.85 7.63
CA GLY A 437 -9.71 7.51 6.81
C GLY A 437 -10.08 6.73 5.54
N ASN A 438 -9.94 5.41 5.56
CA ASN A 438 -10.33 4.50 4.48
C ASN A 438 -11.49 3.60 4.90
N ILE A 439 -12.21 3.02 3.93
CA ILE A 439 -13.41 2.20 4.20
C ILE A 439 -13.11 0.72 4.44
N ILE A 440 -11.92 0.23 4.09
CA ILE A 440 -11.48 -1.15 4.29
C ILE A 440 -10.14 -1.20 5.01
N THR A 441 -9.88 -2.29 5.74
CA THR A 441 -8.63 -2.54 6.48
C THR A 441 -7.68 -3.49 5.77
N GLU A 442 -7.94 -3.83 4.51
CA GLU A 442 -7.22 -4.88 3.80
C GLU A 442 -6.53 -4.38 2.53
N ASN A 443 -5.74 -5.24 1.95
CA ASN A 443 -5.15 -5.02 0.64
C ASN A 443 -6.23 -5.00 -0.43
N ILE A 444 -6.17 -4.03 -1.35
CA ILE A 444 -7.11 -3.95 -2.49
C ILE A 444 -6.72 -5.03 -3.49
N THR A 445 -7.61 -6.00 -3.68
CA THR A 445 -7.42 -7.20 -4.49
C THR A 445 -8.63 -7.47 -5.38
N LEU A 446 -8.64 -8.60 -6.11
CA LEU A 446 -9.68 -8.95 -7.07
C LEU A 446 -11.11 -8.75 -6.55
N LYS A 447 -11.39 -9.06 -5.28
CA LYS A 447 -12.75 -8.93 -4.72
C LYS A 447 -13.29 -7.49 -4.72
N HIS A 448 -12.39 -6.49 -4.72
CA HIS A 448 -12.76 -5.08 -4.74
C HIS A 448 -13.05 -4.54 -6.14
N TYR A 449 -12.77 -5.36 -7.15
CA TYR A 449 -13.04 -5.10 -8.57
C TYR A 449 -14.32 -5.80 -9.04
N MET A 450 -15.07 -6.46 -8.15
CA MET A 450 -16.25 -7.22 -8.53
C MET A 450 -17.49 -6.78 -7.76
N ASN A 451 -18.60 -6.67 -8.47
CA ASN A 451 -19.92 -6.71 -7.87
C ASN A 451 -20.37 -8.17 -7.70
N ILE A 452 -21.05 -8.48 -6.61
CA ILE A 452 -21.51 -9.83 -6.31
C ILE A 452 -23.02 -9.88 -6.22
N THR A 453 -23.63 -10.74 -7.04
CA THR A 453 -25.05 -11.10 -6.88
C THR A 453 -25.16 -12.36 -6.04
N TRP A 454 -25.91 -12.29 -4.97
CA TRP A 454 -26.21 -13.40 -4.09
C TRP A 454 -27.53 -14.04 -4.51
N VAL A 455 -27.52 -15.35 -4.71
CA VAL A 455 -28.74 -16.15 -4.96
C VAL A 455 -28.94 -17.04 -3.73
N ALA A 456 -30.00 -16.76 -2.99
CA ALA A 456 -30.36 -17.52 -1.80
C ALA A 456 -31.49 -18.53 -2.15
N ARG A 457 -31.30 -19.80 -1.79
CA ARG A 457 -32.30 -20.85 -1.90
C ARG A 457 -32.81 -21.18 -0.50
N PRO A 458 -34.06 -21.62 -0.37
CA PRO A 458 -34.60 -22.07 0.90
C PRO A 458 -33.74 -23.16 1.55
N ILE A 459 -33.52 -23.03 2.84
CA ILE A 459 -32.90 -24.04 3.70
C ILE A 459 -33.87 -24.46 4.78
N MET A 460 -33.53 -25.50 5.54
CA MET A 460 -34.26 -25.79 6.78
C MET A 460 -34.17 -24.61 7.74
N LYS A 461 -35.15 -24.45 8.61
CA LYS A 461 -35.21 -23.36 9.60
C LYS A 461 -33.89 -23.36 10.43
N ASP A 462 -33.15 -22.29 10.30
CA ASP A 462 -31.92 -22.03 11.08
C ASP A 462 -32.16 -20.84 12.02
N LEU A 463 -33.04 -21.08 12.99
CA LEU A 463 -33.33 -20.14 14.07
C LEU A 463 -33.37 -20.96 15.36
N PRO A 464 -32.35 -20.85 16.23
CA PRO A 464 -32.36 -21.43 17.56
C PRO A 464 -33.54 -20.95 18.39
N SER A 465 -33.84 -21.63 19.49
CA SER A 465 -34.89 -21.18 20.43
C SER A 465 -34.50 -19.81 21.06
N SER A 466 -35.50 -19.07 21.49
CA SER A 466 -35.24 -17.81 22.21
C SER A 466 -34.43 -18.05 23.47
N GLU A 467 -34.62 -19.17 24.15
CA GLU A 467 -33.82 -19.58 25.30
C GLU A 467 -32.34 -19.78 24.97
N ASP A 468 -32.04 -20.50 23.85
CA ASP A 468 -30.66 -20.71 23.37
C ASP A 468 -29.99 -19.39 22.96
N LEU A 469 -30.74 -18.46 22.36
CA LEU A 469 -30.21 -17.19 21.88
C LEU A 469 -29.97 -16.19 23.02
N LEU A 470 -30.88 -16.16 24.03
CA LEU A 470 -30.86 -15.14 25.09
C LEU A 470 -30.11 -15.60 26.33
N GLY A 471 -29.94 -16.93 26.51
CA GLY A 471 -29.25 -17.47 27.66
C GLY A 471 -29.86 -16.96 28.96
N GLU A 472 -29.04 -16.37 29.84
CA GLU A 472 -29.48 -15.85 31.15
C GLU A 472 -30.51 -14.70 31.09
N PHE A 473 -30.67 -14.07 29.92
CA PHE A 473 -31.67 -12.99 29.71
C PHE A 473 -33.03 -13.51 29.27
N TYR A 474 -33.16 -14.83 29.02
CA TYR A 474 -34.44 -15.41 28.63
C TYR A 474 -35.39 -15.49 29.79
N THR A 475 -36.65 -15.07 29.57
CA THR A 475 -37.75 -15.25 30.53
C THR A 475 -38.91 -15.96 29.81
N PRO A 476 -39.72 -16.83 30.52
CA PRO A 476 -40.81 -17.60 29.88
C PRO A 476 -41.89 -16.75 29.20
N ASP A 477 -42.01 -15.49 29.59
CA ASP A 477 -42.94 -14.53 28.98
C ASP A 477 -42.39 -13.78 27.78
N PHE A 478 -41.09 -14.02 27.39
CA PHE A 478 -40.42 -13.32 26.29
C PHE A 478 -41.16 -13.49 24.98
N ASP A 479 -41.62 -14.72 24.65
CA ASP A 479 -42.32 -15.03 23.41
C ASP A 479 -43.86 -14.87 23.53
N VAL A 480 -44.36 -14.35 24.66
CA VAL A 480 -45.79 -14.21 24.90
C VAL A 480 -46.25 -12.77 24.69
N GLU A 481 -47.07 -12.56 23.65
CA GLU A 481 -47.69 -11.25 23.46
C GLU A 481 -48.73 -10.98 24.56
N LYS A 482 -48.57 -9.88 25.30
CA LYS A 482 -49.60 -9.38 26.22
C LYS A 482 -50.77 -8.87 25.33
N LYS A 483 -51.90 -9.54 25.47
CA LYS A 483 -53.15 -9.13 24.83
C LYS A 483 -53.69 -7.81 25.40
#